data_2c97b306eb1a8dce680521d62d1a8348
#
_entry.id   2c97b306eb1a8dce680521d62d1a8348
#
_cell.length_a   1.000
_cell.length_b   1.000
_cell.length_c   1.000
_cell.angle_alpha   90.00
_cell.angle_beta   90.00
_cell.angle_gamma   90.00
#
_symmetry.space_group_name_H-M   'P 1'
#
loop_
_entity.id
_entity.type
_entity.pdbx_description
1 polymer ?
#
loop_
_entity_poly.entity_id
_entity_poly.type
_entity_poly.pdbx_seq_one_letter_code
_entity_poly.pdbx_strand_id
1 'polypeptide(L)'
;KLSQNLLSLQLPLYEEIMRKAPDSLHTLIASGDVYLRNSEPLQEIPEADVVCYGLWVDPALATRHGVFVSDRKSPDQLDFMLQKPTLDELGRLAGTHLFLMDIGVWLLSDRAVELLMKHSYESDGKQMKEYDLYSEFGLALGGHPRITDEELNALTVAILPLPGGEFYHYGTSRELISSTLSVQNLVRDQRAIMQRKVKPHPAMFVQNAEVFCSLTSDNSELWVENSFVGKRWTLADRHVITGVPVNDWELHVPSGVCIDVVPVGDEGWVARPYGFNDTFKGNTANESTLFMGRPIVEWSAERGINLPACADIQNAALFPVCRSMDELGAVLRWMVSEPYLDEGRKVWEVAEKMSANRLSDCANLRRLFAQREAFRKKNWSMLAANHDKSIFYQLDLADAASEFVAGGIMLPKGLPADAPLMKRVHDHMFRACVLQLSGDEQGMVEQQQAFSLLREGWISTIADEKQMPRLNVYRDQIVWGRSPVRIDLAGGWTDTPPYCMYAGGNVVNVAIELNGQPPLQVYVLSLIHI
;
A
#
# COMPACT_ATOMS: atom_id res chain seq x y z
N LYS A 1 -8.45 -6.54 27.98
CA LYS A 1 -7.34 -5.68 27.56
C LYS A 1 -7.61 -4.27 28.06
N LEU A 2 -6.61 -3.61 28.64
CA LEU A 2 -6.67 -2.19 28.91
C LEU A 2 -6.61 -1.45 27.58
N SER A 3 -7.46 -0.46 27.39
CA SER A 3 -7.34 0.49 26.28
C SER A 3 -5.98 1.18 26.40
N GLN A 4 -5.22 1.21 25.31
CA GLN A 4 -3.89 1.81 25.28
C GLN A 4 -3.84 2.84 24.16
N ASN A 5 -3.34 4.02 24.50
CA ASN A 5 -3.07 5.05 23.51
C ASN A 5 -1.81 4.65 22.72
N LEU A 6 -1.88 4.74 21.38
CA LEU A 6 -0.77 4.40 20.50
C LEU A 6 0.49 5.24 20.80
N LEU A 7 0.31 6.52 21.07
CA LEU A 7 1.41 7.43 21.41
C LEU A 7 2.10 7.02 22.71
N SER A 8 1.33 6.70 23.75
CA SER A 8 1.90 6.26 25.05
C SER A 8 2.57 4.89 25.00
N LEU A 9 2.31 4.08 23.96
CA LEU A 9 3.03 2.84 23.70
C LEU A 9 4.36 3.06 22.96
N GLN A 10 4.36 3.96 21.98
CA GLN A 10 5.50 4.16 21.09
C GLN A 10 6.53 5.15 21.65
N LEU A 11 6.10 6.25 22.26
CA LEU A 11 7.00 7.28 22.71
C LEU A 11 7.96 6.83 23.84
N PRO A 12 7.56 6.02 24.85
CA PRO A 12 8.52 5.50 25.84
C PRO A 12 9.60 4.61 25.26
N LEU A 13 9.27 3.80 24.24
CA LEU A 13 10.26 2.99 23.51
C LEU A 13 11.22 3.90 22.72
N TYR A 14 10.69 4.95 22.14
CA TYR A 14 11.47 5.95 21.44
C TYR A 14 12.41 6.71 22.38
N GLU A 15 11.97 7.12 23.57
CA GLU A 15 12.79 7.77 24.59
C GLU A 15 14.03 6.93 24.97
N GLU A 16 13.89 5.61 25.08
CA GLU A 16 15.01 4.71 25.33
C GLU A 16 16.04 4.73 24.20
N ILE A 17 15.59 4.80 22.96
CA ILE A 17 16.43 4.92 21.76
C ILE A 17 17.12 6.28 21.72
N MET A 18 16.40 7.36 21.99
CA MET A 18 16.88 8.74 21.90
C MET A 18 17.90 9.09 22.98
N ARG A 19 17.92 8.43 24.12
CA ARG A 19 19.01 8.58 25.12
C ARG A 19 20.41 8.32 24.56
N LYS A 20 20.50 7.64 23.42
CA LYS A 20 21.76 7.32 22.72
C LYS A 20 21.92 8.09 21.41
N ALA A 21 20.96 8.90 21.05
CA ALA A 21 20.95 9.66 19.79
C ALA A 21 21.62 11.03 19.95
N PRO A 22 22.11 11.66 18.86
CA PRO A 22 22.61 13.03 18.89
C PRO A 22 21.51 14.03 19.28
N ASP A 23 21.86 15.06 20.05
CA ASP A 23 20.94 16.11 20.55
C ASP A 23 20.24 16.93 19.42
N SER A 24 20.69 16.79 18.18
CA SER A 24 20.13 17.47 17.00
C SER A 24 18.99 16.73 16.32
N LEU A 25 18.60 15.55 16.80
CA LEU A 25 17.49 14.78 16.21
C LEU A 25 16.15 15.19 16.82
N HIS A 26 15.16 15.33 15.93
CA HIS A 26 13.77 15.53 16.29
C HIS A 26 12.96 14.24 16.08
N THR A 27 11.88 14.09 16.85
CA THR A 27 10.94 12.97 16.69
C THR A 27 10.03 13.24 15.51
N LEU A 28 10.00 12.33 14.53
CA LEU A 28 9.04 12.35 13.44
C LEU A 28 7.82 11.49 13.79
N ILE A 29 6.64 12.12 13.80
CA ILE A 29 5.35 11.41 13.80
C ILE A 29 4.80 11.47 12.37
N ALA A 30 4.49 10.31 11.81
CA ALA A 30 3.86 10.20 10.50
C ALA A 30 2.60 9.34 10.59
N SER A 31 1.52 9.80 9.94
CA SER A 31 0.27 9.04 9.85
C SER A 31 0.46 7.75 9.07
N GLY A 32 -0.09 6.63 9.58
CA GLY A 32 0.05 5.30 9.00
C GLY A 32 -0.90 5.01 7.83
N ASP A 33 -1.91 5.84 7.62
CA ASP A 33 -2.94 5.70 6.59
C ASP A 33 -2.81 6.73 5.45
N VAL A 34 -1.61 7.27 5.28
CA VAL A 34 -1.31 8.28 4.25
C VAL A 34 -0.11 7.84 3.40
N TYR A 35 -0.22 8.00 2.09
CA TYR A 35 0.90 7.93 1.16
C TYR A 35 1.20 9.31 0.60
N LEU A 36 2.39 9.80 0.87
CA LEU A 36 2.87 11.11 0.44
C LEU A 36 3.90 10.98 -0.68
N ARG A 37 3.81 11.87 -1.65
CA ARG A 37 4.83 12.05 -2.67
C ARG A 37 5.19 13.53 -2.74
N ASN A 38 6.45 13.82 -2.94
CA ASN A 38 6.92 15.16 -3.26
C ASN A 38 7.86 15.10 -4.47
N SER A 39 7.80 16.11 -5.32
CA SER A 39 8.60 16.21 -6.54
C SER A 39 9.72 17.22 -6.45
N GLU A 40 9.77 18.01 -5.38
CA GLU A 40 10.75 19.05 -5.15
C GLU A 40 11.52 18.78 -3.85
N PRO A 41 12.76 19.25 -3.71
CA PRO A 41 13.51 19.14 -2.48
C PRO A 41 12.78 19.78 -1.29
N LEU A 42 12.89 19.15 -0.12
CA LEU A 42 12.34 19.71 1.12
C LEU A 42 13.07 21.01 1.48
N GLN A 43 12.34 21.93 2.08
CA GLN A 43 12.88 23.17 2.63
C GLN A 43 13.72 22.89 3.87
N GLU A 44 14.57 23.84 4.25
CA GLU A 44 15.28 23.81 5.53
C GLU A 44 14.27 23.82 6.68
N ILE A 45 14.49 22.94 7.65
CA ILE A 45 13.60 22.79 8.80
C ILE A 45 13.91 23.91 9.80
N PRO A 46 12.95 24.79 10.15
CA PRO A 46 13.17 25.86 11.11
C PRO A 46 13.34 25.30 12.53
N GLU A 47 14.06 26.04 13.38
CA GLU A 47 14.12 25.77 14.81
C GLU A 47 12.76 26.08 15.46
N ALA A 48 12.03 25.05 15.83
CA ALA A 48 10.76 25.16 16.55
C ALA A 48 10.53 23.87 17.36
N ASP A 49 9.70 23.95 18.42
CA ASP A 49 9.33 22.78 19.21
C ASP A 49 8.47 21.80 18.39
N VAL A 50 7.64 22.33 17.49
CA VAL A 50 6.79 21.55 16.60
C VAL A 50 6.88 22.11 15.19
N VAL A 51 7.18 21.25 14.21
CA VAL A 51 7.14 21.61 12.79
C VAL A 51 6.15 20.68 12.09
N CYS A 52 5.10 21.26 11.49
CA CYS A 52 4.06 20.51 10.80
C CYS A 52 4.16 20.71 9.29
N TYR A 53 4.05 19.62 8.54
CA TYR A 53 3.91 19.71 7.09
C TYR A 53 2.44 19.72 6.66
N GLY A 54 2.13 20.56 5.71
CA GLY A 54 0.79 20.65 5.14
C GLY A 54 0.78 20.83 3.63
N LEU A 55 -0.41 20.79 3.05
CA LEU A 55 -0.61 21.01 1.61
C LEU A 55 -1.63 22.11 1.36
N TRP A 56 -1.37 22.89 0.31
CA TRP A 56 -2.36 23.76 -0.30
C TRP A 56 -3.37 22.90 -1.08
N VAL A 57 -4.62 22.90 -0.66
CA VAL A 57 -5.67 22.07 -1.25
C VAL A 57 -6.95 22.90 -1.45
N ASP A 58 -7.87 22.36 -2.24
CA ASP A 58 -9.23 22.89 -2.32
C ASP A 58 -9.90 22.88 -0.93
N PRO A 59 -10.59 23.96 -0.53
CA PRO A 59 -11.29 24.03 0.75
C PRO A 59 -12.21 22.84 1.03
N ALA A 60 -12.86 22.29 0.01
CA ALA A 60 -13.73 21.13 0.17
C ALA A 60 -12.98 19.85 0.63
N LEU A 61 -11.71 19.70 0.24
CA LEU A 61 -10.88 18.62 0.72
C LEU A 61 -10.42 18.88 2.16
N ALA A 62 -10.03 20.11 2.47
CA ALA A 62 -9.57 20.52 3.80
C ALA A 62 -10.62 20.27 4.90
N THR A 63 -11.91 20.31 4.58
CA THR A 63 -12.99 20.04 5.56
C THR A 63 -12.97 18.63 6.17
N ARG A 64 -12.21 17.72 5.60
CA ARG A 64 -12.14 16.31 6.04
C ARG A 64 -10.96 16.03 6.95
N HIS A 65 -10.04 16.96 7.07
CA HIS A 65 -8.74 16.80 7.74
C HIS A 65 -8.52 17.89 8.78
N GLY A 66 -7.40 17.80 9.50
CA GLY A 66 -6.87 18.92 10.26
C GLY A 66 -6.44 20.06 9.33
N VAL A 67 -6.50 21.28 9.81
CA VAL A 67 -6.14 22.48 9.03
C VAL A 67 -5.29 23.40 9.89
N PHE A 68 -4.08 23.69 9.45
CA PHE A 68 -3.21 24.70 10.02
C PHE A 68 -3.58 26.06 9.46
N VAL A 69 -3.86 27.02 10.32
CA VAL A 69 -4.23 28.40 9.96
C VAL A 69 -3.10 29.33 10.35
N SER A 70 -2.68 30.19 9.43
CA SER A 70 -1.63 31.20 9.65
C SER A 70 -2.11 32.59 9.22
N ASP A 71 -1.61 33.65 9.89
CA ASP A 71 -1.78 35.01 9.41
C ASP A 71 -1.03 35.19 8.08
N ARG A 72 -1.61 35.95 7.15
CA ARG A 72 -1.00 36.23 5.85
C ARG A 72 0.35 36.95 5.94
N LYS A 73 0.64 37.62 7.07
CA LYS A 73 1.90 38.32 7.32
C LYS A 73 3.00 37.40 7.87
N SER A 74 2.61 36.25 8.43
CA SER A 74 3.50 35.26 9.02
C SER A 74 3.05 33.86 8.58
N PRO A 75 3.21 33.51 7.29
CA PRO A 75 2.62 32.32 6.69
C PRO A 75 3.25 31.01 7.16
N ASP A 76 4.44 31.06 7.73
CA ASP A 76 5.25 29.96 8.27
C ASP A 76 4.99 29.69 9.77
N GLN A 77 4.20 30.55 10.44
CA GLN A 77 3.87 30.42 11.85
C GLN A 77 2.42 29.99 12.02
N LEU A 78 2.19 28.99 12.87
CA LEU A 78 0.86 28.55 13.21
C LEU A 78 0.16 29.62 14.07
N ASP A 79 -0.99 30.11 13.61
CA ASP A 79 -1.87 30.94 14.42
C ASP A 79 -2.78 30.06 15.29
N PHE A 80 -3.47 29.11 14.68
CA PHE A 80 -4.24 28.07 15.35
C PHE A 80 -4.51 26.89 14.41
N MET A 81 -4.90 25.76 14.98
CA MET A 81 -5.35 24.59 14.24
C MET A 81 -6.88 24.44 14.30
N LEU A 82 -7.47 23.91 13.24
CA LEU A 82 -8.87 23.48 13.16
C LEU A 82 -8.94 22.00 12.85
N GLN A 83 -9.92 21.31 13.43
CA GLN A 83 -10.17 19.91 13.13
C GLN A 83 -11.49 19.77 12.38
N LYS A 84 -11.40 19.31 11.13
CA LYS A 84 -12.54 19.12 10.21
C LYS A 84 -13.46 20.36 10.13
N PRO A 85 -12.92 21.53 9.77
CA PRO A 85 -13.70 22.76 9.70
C PRO A 85 -14.78 22.68 8.63
N THR A 86 -15.81 23.51 8.76
CA THR A 86 -16.83 23.69 7.73
C THR A 86 -16.34 24.61 6.60
N LEU A 87 -16.94 24.50 5.41
CA LEU A 87 -16.64 25.41 4.29
C LEU A 87 -16.89 26.88 4.65
N ASP A 88 -17.96 27.16 5.41
CA ASP A 88 -18.31 28.51 5.87
C ASP A 88 -17.24 29.06 6.83
N GLU A 89 -16.67 28.24 7.67
CA GLU A 89 -15.58 28.61 8.58
C GLU A 89 -14.31 28.97 7.81
N LEU A 90 -13.89 28.11 6.87
CA LEU A 90 -12.76 28.39 5.99
C LEU A 90 -13.00 29.62 5.12
N GLY A 91 -14.22 29.80 4.59
CA GLY A 91 -14.60 30.97 3.80
C GLY A 91 -14.48 32.29 4.57
N ARG A 92 -14.85 32.32 5.86
CA ARG A 92 -14.68 33.49 6.73
C ARG A 92 -13.23 33.84 7.00
N LEU A 93 -12.35 32.81 7.11
CA LEU A 93 -10.92 32.98 7.35
C LEU A 93 -10.15 33.41 6.10
N ALA A 94 -10.61 33.05 4.91
CA ALA A 94 -9.90 33.25 3.65
C ALA A 94 -9.49 34.73 3.35
N GLY A 95 -10.19 35.70 3.91
CA GLY A 95 -9.87 37.13 3.77
C GLY A 95 -8.61 37.56 4.53
N THR A 96 -8.33 36.98 5.67
CA THR A 96 -7.28 37.40 6.62
C THR A 96 -6.19 36.35 6.83
N HIS A 97 -6.50 35.08 6.65
CA HIS A 97 -5.60 33.96 6.92
C HIS A 97 -5.30 33.16 5.67
N LEU A 98 -4.23 32.37 5.75
CA LEU A 98 -3.92 31.26 4.87
C LEU A 98 -4.21 29.97 5.64
N PHE A 99 -4.42 28.88 4.91
CA PHE A 99 -4.56 27.58 5.55
C PHE A 99 -3.92 26.46 4.73
N LEU A 100 -3.26 25.55 5.43
CA LEU A 100 -2.68 24.32 4.90
C LEU A 100 -3.46 23.14 5.49
N MET A 101 -3.84 22.18 4.66
CA MET A 101 -4.36 20.91 5.15
C MET A 101 -3.23 20.11 5.81
N ASP A 102 -3.46 19.61 7.00
CA ASP A 102 -2.56 18.69 7.68
C ASP A 102 -2.43 17.38 6.89
N ILE A 103 -1.20 16.94 6.67
CA ILE A 103 -0.89 15.70 5.96
C ILE A 103 -0.39 14.60 6.89
N GLY A 104 -0.48 14.80 8.19
CA GLY A 104 -0.09 13.82 9.20
C GLY A 104 1.42 13.63 9.34
N VAL A 105 2.22 14.66 9.08
CA VAL A 105 3.69 14.65 9.26
C VAL A 105 4.10 15.78 10.18
N TRP A 106 4.56 15.41 11.37
CA TRP A 106 4.91 16.33 12.45
C TRP A 106 6.31 16.01 12.98
N LEU A 107 7.15 17.01 13.10
CA LEU A 107 8.47 16.93 13.76
C LEU A 107 8.35 17.57 15.14
N LEU A 108 8.78 16.87 16.17
CA LEU A 108 8.66 17.30 17.56
C LEU A 108 10.04 17.39 18.22
N SER A 109 10.27 18.45 18.99
CA SER A 109 11.39 18.55 19.91
C SER A 109 11.19 17.59 21.11
N ASP A 110 12.26 17.30 21.85
CA ASP A 110 12.17 16.49 23.08
C ASP A 110 11.18 17.11 24.09
N ARG A 111 11.15 18.43 24.21
CA ARG A 111 10.19 19.15 25.05
C ARG A 111 8.74 18.88 24.61
N ALA A 112 8.46 18.92 23.32
CA ALA A 112 7.12 18.65 22.78
C ALA A 112 6.73 17.18 23.03
N VAL A 113 7.67 16.23 22.87
CA VAL A 113 7.45 14.81 23.15
C VAL A 113 7.16 14.57 24.65
N GLU A 114 7.94 15.18 25.56
CA GLU A 114 7.71 15.08 27.01
C GLU A 114 6.32 15.55 27.42
N LEU A 115 5.87 16.69 26.86
CA LEU A 115 4.52 17.20 27.13
C LEU A 115 3.44 16.30 26.54
N LEU A 116 3.63 15.79 25.32
CA LEU A 116 2.69 14.87 24.70
C LEU A 116 2.56 13.57 25.51
N MET A 117 3.68 13.03 26.02
CA MET A 117 3.68 11.89 26.94
C MET A 117 2.98 12.20 28.25
N LYS A 118 3.30 13.34 28.87
CA LYS A 118 2.67 13.79 30.12
C LYS A 118 1.15 13.83 30.02
N HIS A 119 0.63 14.36 28.92
CA HIS A 119 -0.81 14.45 28.65
C HIS A 119 -1.46 13.11 28.28
N SER A 120 -0.67 12.12 27.87
CA SER A 120 -1.14 10.75 27.60
C SER A 120 -1.32 9.89 28.87
N TYR A 121 -1.07 10.43 30.05
CA TYR A 121 -1.27 9.75 31.33
C TYR A 121 -2.27 10.53 32.20
N GLU A 122 -2.95 9.81 33.08
CA GLU A 122 -3.72 10.44 34.17
C GLU A 122 -2.80 11.19 35.14
N SER A 123 -3.37 12.06 35.94
CA SER A 123 -2.63 12.91 36.88
C SER A 123 -1.79 12.13 37.92
N ASP A 124 -2.08 10.85 38.12
CA ASP A 124 -1.28 9.96 38.97
C ASP A 124 -0.04 9.38 38.27
N GLY A 125 0.12 9.62 36.96
CA GLY A 125 1.21 9.14 36.12
C GLY A 125 1.26 7.63 35.93
N LYS A 126 0.22 6.89 36.34
CA LYS A 126 0.21 5.41 36.30
C LYS A 126 -0.77 4.84 35.28
N GLN A 127 -1.85 5.51 35.06
CA GLN A 127 -2.89 5.09 34.13
C GLN A 127 -2.77 5.91 32.84
N MET A 128 -2.78 5.23 31.71
CA MET A 128 -2.85 5.86 30.40
C MET A 128 -4.28 6.33 30.15
N LYS A 129 -4.41 7.52 29.56
CA LYS A 129 -5.68 8.05 29.05
C LYS A 129 -5.61 8.21 27.54
N GLU A 130 -6.75 8.22 26.91
CA GLU A 130 -6.85 8.61 25.51
C GLU A 130 -6.50 10.10 25.39
N TYR A 131 -5.54 10.38 24.49
CA TYR A 131 -5.11 11.75 24.18
C TYR A 131 -4.85 11.83 22.69
N ASP A 132 -5.58 12.67 22.00
CA ASP A 132 -5.57 12.75 20.53
C ASP A 132 -4.61 13.84 20.04
N LEU A 133 -3.73 13.45 19.10
CA LEU A 133 -2.71 14.34 18.53
C LEU A 133 -3.33 15.54 17.81
N TYR A 134 -4.46 15.36 17.14
CA TYR A 134 -5.06 16.40 16.30
C TYR A 134 -6.08 17.26 17.05
N SER A 135 -7.00 16.61 17.76
CA SER A 135 -8.14 17.27 18.41
C SER A 135 -7.86 17.76 19.85
N GLU A 136 -6.72 17.37 20.44
CA GLU A 136 -6.30 17.83 21.77
C GLU A 136 -4.95 18.54 21.70
N PHE A 137 -3.86 17.85 21.38
CA PHE A 137 -2.53 18.46 21.29
C PHE A 137 -2.48 19.55 20.21
N GLY A 138 -2.90 19.26 18.99
CA GLY A 138 -2.85 20.22 17.88
C GLY A 138 -3.69 21.47 18.11
N LEU A 139 -4.88 21.33 18.72
CA LEU A 139 -5.73 22.49 19.05
C LEU A 139 -5.17 23.36 20.18
N ALA A 140 -4.19 22.88 20.95
CA ALA A 140 -3.48 23.64 21.97
C ALA A 140 -2.25 24.39 21.42
N LEU A 141 -1.94 24.27 20.12
CA LEU A 141 -0.77 24.88 19.50
C LEU A 141 -1.08 26.19 18.79
N GLY A 142 -0.07 27.04 18.63
CA GLY A 142 -0.09 28.27 17.84
C GLY A 142 -0.26 29.55 18.64
N GLY A 143 -0.33 30.70 17.94
CA GLY A 143 -0.44 32.03 18.55
C GLY A 143 -1.76 32.31 19.24
N HIS A 144 -2.88 31.72 18.74
CA HIS A 144 -4.23 31.83 19.29
C HIS A 144 -4.88 30.45 19.42
N PRO A 145 -4.35 29.59 20.29
CA PRO A 145 -4.78 28.20 20.41
C PRO A 145 -6.26 28.07 20.81
N ARG A 146 -6.88 27.00 20.38
CA ARG A 146 -8.31 26.70 20.67
C ARG A 146 -8.51 26.05 22.04
N ILE A 147 -7.46 25.43 22.56
CA ILE A 147 -7.42 24.81 23.89
C ILE A 147 -6.40 25.58 24.73
N THR A 148 -6.81 25.96 25.96
CA THR A 148 -5.92 26.65 26.88
C THR A 148 -5.17 25.65 27.74
N ASP A 149 -3.83 25.61 27.58
CA ASP A 149 -2.90 24.84 28.40
C ASP A 149 -1.58 25.59 28.41
N GLU A 150 -1.16 26.06 29.59
CA GLU A 150 -0.01 26.97 29.73
C GLU A 150 1.30 26.36 29.18
N GLU A 151 1.51 25.06 29.34
CA GLU A 151 2.72 24.39 28.92
C GLU A 151 2.73 24.14 27.41
N LEU A 152 1.60 23.66 26.84
CA LEU A 152 1.46 23.40 25.42
C LEU A 152 1.39 24.69 24.60
N ASN A 153 0.69 25.72 25.11
CA ASN A 153 0.59 27.01 24.44
C ASN A 153 1.93 27.77 24.38
N ALA A 154 2.92 27.37 25.21
CA ALA A 154 4.27 27.91 25.21
C ALA A 154 5.21 27.22 24.21
N LEU A 155 4.75 26.21 23.47
CA LEU A 155 5.54 25.58 22.41
C LEU A 155 5.61 26.47 21.17
N THR A 156 6.80 26.56 20.59
CA THR A 156 6.98 27.23 19.30
C THR A 156 6.57 26.31 18.15
N VAL A 157 5.79 26.82 17.20
CA VAL A 157 5.25 26.00 16.11
C VAL A 157 5.49 26.65 14.75
N ALA A 158 6.07 25.91 13.85
CA ALA A 158 6.22 26.27 12.44
C ALA A 158 5.40 25.35 11.55
N ILE A 159 4.88 25.89 10.45
CA ILE A 159 4.16 25.13 9.44
C ILE A 159 4.86 25.29 8.09
N LEU A 160 5.04 24.18 7.39
CA LEU A 160 5.72 24.14 6.09
C LEU A 160 4.83 23.50 5.03
N PRO A 161 4.71 24.11 3.84
CA PRO A 161 4.10 23.42 2.72
C PRO A 161 5.03 22.29 2.22
N LEU A 162 4.49 21.12 1.91
CA LEU A 162 5.26 20.06 1.24
C LEU A 162 5.48 20.43 -0.22
N PRO A 163 6.74 20.68 -0.67
CA PRO A 163 7.03 21.16 -2.01
C PRO A 163 6.66 20.13 -3.09
N GLY A 164 5.84 20.52 -4.07
CA GLY A 164 5.36 19.59 -5.10
C GLY A 164 4.65 18.37 -4.53
N GLY A 165 3.98 18.55 -3.39
CA GLY A 165 3.38 17.48 -2.61
C GLY A 165 2.10 16.92 -3.23
N GLU A 166 1.94 15.61 -3.14
CA GLU A 166 0.73 14.86 -3.45
C GLU A 166 0.34 14.03 -2.22
N PHE A 167 -0.94 13.97 -1.94
CA PHE A 167 -1.50 13.34 -0.74
C PHE A 167 -2.55 12.31 -1.12
N TYR A 168 -2.36 11.06 -0.68
CA TYR A 168 -3.27 9.95 -0.90
C TYR A 168 -3.65 9.34 0.44
N HIS A 169 -4.90 9.53 0.86
CA HIS A 169 -5.42 9.05 2.13
C HIS A 169 -6.16 7.73 1.96
N TYR A 170 -6.02 6.84 2.95
CA TYR A 170 -6.57 5.49 2.98
C TYR A 170 -7.48 5.24 4.20
N GLY A 171 -7.97 6.29 4.83
CA GLY A 171 -8.72 6.22 6.09
C GLY A 171 -10.16 5.70 5.97
N THR A 172 -10.70 5.56 4.76
CA THR A 172 -12.05 5.04 4.52
C THR A 172 -12.08 4.03 3.38
N SER A 173 -13.12 3.17 3.31
CA SER A 173 -13.31 2.20 2.22
C SER A 173 -13.29 2.86 0.83
N ARG A 174 -13.92 4.02 0.70
CA ARG A 174 -13.90 4.80 -0.53
C ARG A 174 -12.50 5.30 -0.89
N GLU A 175 -11.78 5.83 0.10
CA GLU A 175 -10.43 6.36 -0.10
C GLU A 175 -9.41 5.26 -0.38
N LEU A 176 -9.57 4.08 0.22
CA LEU A 176 -8.78 2.89 -0.13
C LEU A 176 -8.79 2.65 -1.65
N ILE A 177 -9.96 2.67 -2.27
CA ILE A 177 -10.12 2.42 -3.70
C ILE A 177 -9.68 3.64 -4.53
N SER A 178 -10.16 4.83 -4.20
CA SER A 178 -9.87 6.04 -4.99
C SER A 178 -8.39 6.45 -4.94
N SER A 179 -7.74 6.34 -3.79
CA SER A 179 -6.31 6.62 -3.64
C SER A 179 -5.46 5.59 -4.37
N THR A 180 -5.80 4.29 -4.25
CA THR A 180 -5.12 3.23 -5.00
C THR A 180 -5.26 3.44 -6.52
N LEU A 181 -6.46 3.76 -7.00
CA LEU A 181 -6.71 4.06 -8.40
C LEU A 181 -5.88 5.27 -8.88
N SER A 182 -5.83 6.32 -8.09
CA SER A 182 -5.05 7.52 -8.40
C SER A 182 -3.56 7.21 -8.49
N VAL A 183 -3.01 6.46 -7.53
CA VAL A 183 -1.60 6.04 -7.53
C VAL A 183 -1.29 5.14 -8.72
N GLN A 184 -2.15 4.19 -9.08
CA GLN A 184 -1.95 3.31 -10.23
C GLN A 184 -2.00 4.06 -11.57
N ASN A 185 -2.75 5.15 -11.65
CA ASN A 185 -2.85 5.97 -12.85
C ASN A 185 -1.69 6.97 -13.00
N LEU A 186 -0.76 7.05 -12.03
CA LEU A 186 0.46 7.86 -12.13
C LEU A 186 1.45 7.22 -13.12
N VAL A 187 1.12 7.21 -14.39
CA VAL A 187 2.00 6.67 -15.43
C VAL A 187 2.94 7.77 -15.91
N ARG A 188 4.24 7.64 -15.55
CA ARG A 188 5.29 8.56 -16.00
C ARG A 188 5.92 8.14 -17.33
N ASP A 189 5.87 6.85 -17.69
CA ASP A 189 6.41 6.37 -18.97
C ASP A 189 5.39 6.56 -20.09
N GLN A 190 5.62 7.57 -20.93
CA GLN A 190 4.77 7.87 -22.09
C GLN A 190 4.69 6.70 -23.08
N ARG A 191 5.73 5.84 -23.16
CA ARG A 191 5.70 4.64 -24.00
C ARG A 191 4.68 3.64 -23.50
N ALA A 192 4.54 3.51 -22.17
CA ALA A 192 3.52 2.68 -21.56
C ALA A 192 2.10 3.27 -21.80
N ILE A 193 1.96 4.58 -21.86
CA ILE A 193 0.70 5.27 -22.19
C ILE A 193 0.33 5.05 -23.67
N MET A 194 1.27 5.18 -24.58
CA MET A 194 1.02 5.04 -26.03
C MET A 194 0.72 3.59 -26.45
N GLN A 195 1.34 2.60 -25.80
CA GLN A 195 1.08 1.18 -26.07
C GLN A 195 -0.21 0.66 -25.44
N ARG A 196 -0.63 1.26 -24.34
CA ARG A 196 -1.98 1.08 -23.83
C ARG A 196 -2.87 2.05 -24.58
N LYS A 197 -3.75 1.58 -25.44
CA LYS A 197 -5.00 2.30 -25.70
C LYS A 197 -5.63 2.42 -24.32
N VAL A 198 -5.37 3.54 -23.64
CA VAL A 198 -5.61 3.69 -22.21
C VAL A 198 -7.10 3.51 -21.96
N LYS A 199 -7.49 2.29 -21.65
CA LYS A 199 -8.70 2.11 -20.88
C LYS A 199 -8.31 2.56 -19.46
N PRO A 200 -9.03 3.50 -18.87
CA PRO A 200 -8.82 3.83 -17.47
C PRO A 200 -8.80 2.52 -16.69
N HIS A 201 -7.86 2.39 -15.77
CA HIS A 201 -7.79 1.20 -14.94
C HIS A 201 -9.16 1.02 -14.27
N PRO A 202 -9.81 -0.13 -14.41
CA PRO A 202 -11.08 -0.34 -13.73
C PRO A 202 -10.86 -0.20 -12.23
N ALA A 203 -11.77 0.44 -11.53
CA ALA A 203 -11.73 0.57 -10.07
C ALA A 203 -12.09 -0.78 -9.39
N MET A 204 -11.43 -1.85 -9.79
CA MET A 204 -11.61 -3.21 -9.29
C MET A 204 -10.24 -3.77 -8.90
N PHE A 205 -10.08 -4.06 -7.62
CA PHE A 205 -8.83 -4.56 -7.03
C PHE A 205 -9.07 -5.91 -6.37
N VAL A 206 -8.36 -6.92 -6.85
CA VAL A 206 -8.36 -8.27 -6.28
C VAL A 206 -6.94 -8.57 -5.81
N GLN A 207 -6.76 -8.70 -4.51
CA GLN A 207 -5.45 -8.91 -3.89
C GLN A 207 -5.48 -10.14 -2.99
N ASN A 208 -4.56 -11.06 -3.26
CA ASN A 208 -4.43 -12.28 -2.46
C ASN A 208 -5.78 -12.98 -2.21
N ALA A 209 -6.60 -13.10 -3.24
CA ALA A 209 -7.98 -13.60 -3.15
C ALA A 209 -8.32 -14.49 -4.35
N GLU A 210 -9.38 -15.28 -4.20
CA GLU A 210 -9.94 -16.10 -5.27
C GLU A 210 -11.35 -15.60 -5.59
N VAL A 211 -11.57 -15.14 -6.81
CA VAL A 211 -12.86 -14.62 -7.27
C VAL A 211 -13.34 -15.46 -8.46
N PHE A 212 -14.43 -16.20 -8.28
CA PHE A 212 -15.02 -17.07 -9.28
C PHE A 212 -16.37 -16.58 -9.82
N CYS A 213 -16.97 -15.56 -9.21
CA CYS A 213 -18.16 -14.93 -9.74
C CYS A 213 -17.85 -14.13 -11.02
N SER A 214 -18.86 -13.89 -11.84
CA SER A 214 -18.72 -13.04 -13.03
C SER A 214 -18.63 -11.57 -12.62
N LEU A 215 -17.57 -10.89 -13.04
CA LEU A 215 -17.42 -9.44 -12.89
C LEU A 215 -17.57 -8.77 -14.25
N THR A 216 -18.29 -7.64 -14.28
CA THR A 216 -18.52 -6.79 -15.45
C THR A 216 -18.06 -5.36 -15.20
N SER A 217 -18.22 -4.47 -16.17
CA SER A 217 -17.97 -3.03 -15.96
C SER A 217 -18.86 -2.39 -14.90
N ASP A 218 -19.98 -3.02 -14.56
CA ASP A 218 -20.94 -2.51 -13.57
C ASP A 218 -20.47 -2.74 -12.12
N ASN A 219 -19.50 -3.65 -11.93
CA ASN A 219 -18.87 -3.92 -10.62
C ASN A 219 -17.75 -2.91 -10.34
N SER A 220 -18.04 -1.63 -10.37
CA SER A 220 -17.08 -0.57 -10.08
C SER A 220 -16.84 -0.38 -8.59
N GLU A 221 -15.70 0.23 -8.22
CA GLU A 221 -15.30 0.47 -6.82
C GLU A 221 -15.32 -0.82 -5.97
N LEU A 222 -14.64 -1.85 -6.47
CA LEU A 222 -14.54 -3.16 -5.85
C LEU A 222 -13.12 -3.39 -5.27
N TRP A 223 -13.06 -3.81 -4.01
CA TRP A 223 -11.86 -4.30 -3.35
C TRP A 223 -12.11 -5.67 -2.74
N VAL A 224 -11.36 -6.67 -3.17
CA VAL A 224 -11.42 -8.03 -2.60
C VAL A 224 -10.03 -8.42 -2.13
N GLU A 225 -9.89 -8.69 -0.84
CA GLU A 225 -8.59 -9.02 -0.25
C GLU A 225 -8.69 -10.20 0.73
N ASN A 226 -7.72 -11.12 0.65
CA ASN A 226 -7.61 -12.30 1.51
C ASN A 226 -8.92 -13.08 1.63
N SER A 227 -9.64 -13.24 0.51
CA SER A 227 -11.02 -13.68 0.48
C SER A 227 -11.30 -14.68 -0.62
N PHE A 228 -12.29 -15.53 -0.38
CA PHE A 228 -12.87 -16.41 -1.38
C PHE A 228 -14.28 -15.91 -1.77
N VAL A 229 -14.45 -15.55 -3.02
CA VAL A 229 -15.75 -15.16 -3.60
C VAL A 229 -16.18 -16.24 -4.59
N GLY A 230 -17.19 -17.04 -4.22
CA GLY A 230 -17.62 -18.23 -4.94
C GLY A 230 -18.37 -17.93 -6.24
N LYS A 231 -18.58 -18.97 -7.06
CA LYS A 231 -19.31 -18.86 -8.34
C LYS A 231 -20.78 -18.47 -8.19
N ARG A 232 -21.39 -18.76 -7.03
CA ARG A 232 -22.80 -18.47 -6.72
C ARG A 232 -23.00 -17.12 -6.05
N TRP A 233 -21.93 -16.30 -5.96
CA TRP A 233 -22.05 -14.93 -5.51
C TRP A 233 -22.44 -14.02 -6.68
N THR A 234 -23.25 -13.02 -6.37
CA THR A 234 -23.53 -11.88 -7.26
C THR A 234 -23.19 -10.59 -6.54
N LEU A 235 -22.33 -9.80 -7.17
CA LEU A 235 -21.87 -8.52 -6.63
C LEU A 235 -22.47 -7.38 -7.46
N ALA A 236 -22.90 -6.32 -6.81
CA ALA A 236 -23.20 -5.04 -7.46
C ALA A 236 -21.94 -4.16 -7.55
N ASP A 237 -21.98 -2.93 -7.09
CA ASP A 237 -20.86 -1.98 -7.06
C ASP A 237 -20.56 -1.48 -5.63
N ARG A 238 -19.41 -0.87 -5.41
CA ARG A 238 -18.98 -0.27 -4.13
C ARG A 238 -18.89 -1.29 -3.00
N HIS A 239 -17.94 -2.19 -3.13
CA HIS A 239 -17.69 -3.24 -2.13
C HIS A 239 -16.25 -3.24 -1.66
N VAL A 240 -16.06 -3.47 -0.36
CA VAL A 240 -14.81 -3.93 0.23
C VAL A 240 -15.09 -5.28 0.90
N ILE A 241 -14.46 -6.35 0.40
CA ILE A 241 -14.67 -7.73 0.86
C ILE A 241 -13.34 -8.25 1.38
N THR A 242 -13.27 -8.53 2.69
CA THR A 242 -12.05 -8.93 3.36
C THR A 242 -12.25 -10.15 4.25
N GLY A 243 -11.22 -10.99 4.33
CA GLY A 243 -11.15 -12.09 5.29
C GLY A 243 -12.14 -13.25 5.07
N VAL A 244 -12.87 -13.27 3.96
CA VAL A 244 -13.88 -14.31 3.69
C VAL A 244 -13.20 -15.66 3.48
N PRO A 245 -13.50 -16.70 4.31
CA PRO A 245 -12.93 -18.03 4.15
C PRO A 245 -13.47 -18.75 2.90
N VAL A 246 -12.83 -19.84 2.52
CA VAL A 246 -13.33 -20.72 1.45
C VAL A 246 -14.74 -21.20 1.79
N ASN A 247 -15.68 -21.02 0.86
CA ASN A 247 -17.10 -21.28 1.06
C ASN A 247 -17.78 -21.73 -0.24
N ASP A 248 -19.00 -22.21 -0.11
CA ASP A 248 -19.88 -22.57 -1.21
C ASP A 248 -21.21 -21.81 -1.20
N TRP A 249 -21.25 -20.66 -0.53
CA TRP A 249 -22.45 -19.86 -0.32
C TRP A 249 -23.03 -19.34 -1.64
N GLU A 250 -24.34 -19.21 -1.65
CA GLU A 250 -25.07 -18.40 -2.60
C GLU A 250 -25.38 -17.06 -1.93
N LEU A 251 -24.76 -15.99 -2.40
CA LEU A 251 -24.85 -14.69 -1.75
C LEU A 251 -25.04 -13.59 -2.80
N HIS A 252 -26.07 -12.79 -2.61
CA HIS A 252 -26.25 -11.53 -3.32
C HIS A 252 -25.78 -10.37 -2.45
N VAL A 253 -24.81 -9.60 -2.93
CA VAL A 253 -24.29 -8.41 -2.22
C VAL A 253 -24.83 -7.16 -2.92
N PRO A 254 -25.76 -6.43 -2.28
CA PRO A 254 -26.33 -5.21 -2.86
C PRO A 254 -25.29 -4.09 -2.92
N SER A 255 -25.52 -3.13 -3.82
CA SER A 255 -24.66 -1.94 -3.99
C SER A 255 -24.34 -1.24 -2.66
N GLY A 256 -23.07 -0.91 -2.45
CA GLY A 256 -22.61 -0.19 -1.27
C GLY A 256 -22.50 -1.01 0.01
N VAL A 257 -22.63 -2.33 -0.05
CA VAL A 257 -22.43 -3.22 1.12
C VAL A 257 -21.03 -3.80 1.10
N CYS A 258 -20.32 -3.63 2.18
CA CYS A 258 -19.00 -4.21 2.43
C CYS A 258 -19.10 -5.39 3.40
N ILE A 259 -18.16 -6.32 3.32
CA ILE A 259 -18.15 -7.54 4.13
C ILE A 259 -16.74 -7.77 4.66
N ASP A 260 -16.65 -7.91 5.98
CA ASP A 260 -15.43 -8.33 6.65
C ASP A 260 -15.73 -9.58 7.48
N VAL A 261 -14.92 -10.63 7.34
CA VAL A 261 -15.05 -11.86 8.11
C VAL A 261 -13.86 -12.05 9.00
N VAL A 262 -14.10 -12.12 10.30
CA VAL A 262 -13.06 -12.15 11.32
C VAL A 262 -13.14 -13.44 12.13
N PRO A 263 -12.06 -14.23 12.22
CA PRO A 263 -12.01 -15.37 13.12
C PRO A 263 -11.87 -14.91 14.57
N VAL A 264 -12.63 -15.53 15.46
CA VAL A 264 -12.59 -15.25 16.91
C VAL A 264 -12.40 -16.56 17.68
N GLY A 265 -11.62 -16.52 18.77
CA GLY A 265 -11.25 -17.74 19.49
C GLY A 265 -10.59 -18.78 18.58
N ASP A 266 -10.71 -20.05 18.94
CA ASP A 266 -10.08 -21.14 18.18
C ASP A 266 -10.91 -21.62 16.98
N GLU A 267 -12.24 -21.58 17.07
CA GLU A 267 -13.15 -22.12 16.04
C GLU A 267 -14.17 -21.12 15.52
N GLY A 268 -14.45 -20.03 16.23
CA GLY A 268 -15.51 -19.08 15.90
C GLY A 268 -15.16 -18.18 14.72
N TRP A 269 -16.22 -17.70 14.05
CA TRP A 269 -16.16 -16.70 12.98
C TRP A 269 -17.25 -15.67 13.17
N VAL A 270 -16.95 -14.44 12.81
CA VAL A 270 -17.92 -13.33 12.82
C VAL A 270 -17.92 -12.66 11.45
N ALA A 271 -19.09 -12.56 10.84
CA ALA A 271 -19.27 -11.71 9.66
C ALA A 271 -19.71 -10.31 10.12
N ARG A 272 -19.00 -9.30 9.65
CA ARG A 272 -19.27 -7.89 9.90
C ARG A 272 -19.60 -7.19 8.59
N PRO A 273 -20.87 -7.20 8.12
CA PRO A 273 -21.27 -6.35 7.02
C PRO A 273 -21.38 -4.90 7.48
N TYR A 274 -21.08 -3.93 6.58
CA TYR A 274 -21.17 -2.50 6.83
C TYR A 274 -21.37 -1.73 5.52
N GLY A 275 -21.72 -0.45 5.59
CA GLY A 275 -21.92 0.36 4.40
C GLY A 275 -20.63 1.03 3.92
N PHE A 276 -20.43 1.06 2.62
CA PHE A 276 -19.26 1.65 1.95
C PHE A 276 -19.02 3.12 2.33
N ASN A 277 -20.11 3.87 2.55
CA ASN A 277 -20.08 5.28 2.92
C ASN A 277 -20.52 5.53 4.37
N ASP A 278 -20.82 4.50 5.16
CA ASP A 278 -21.28 4.68 6.53
C ASP A 278 -20.14 5.20 7.41
N THR A 279 -20.44 6.17 8.26
CA THR A 279 -19.51 6.61 9.30
C THR A 279 -19.40 5.60 10.43
N PHE A 280 -20.38 4.70 10.53
CA PHE A 280 -20.53 3.69 11.57
C PHE A 280 -20.43 4.28 13.00
N LYS A 281 -21.09 5.41 13.20
CA LYS A 281 -21.16 6.16 14.46
C LYS A 281 -22.57 6.63 14.72
N GLY A 282 -22.89 6.82 15.99
CA GLY A 282 -24.17 7.41 16.42
C GLY A 282 -25.07 6.43 17.17
N ASN A 283 -26.12 6.98 17.76
CA ASN A 283 -27.08 6.23 18.58
C ASN A 283 -27.94 5.31 17.70
N THR A 284 -28.04 4.04 18.08
CA THR A 284 -28.82 3.02 17.33
C THR A 284 -30.34 3.29 17.28
N ALA A 285 -30.84 4.19 18.10
CA ALA A 285 -32.26 4.59 18.06
C ALA A 285 -32.54 5.74 17.07
N ASN A 286 -31.49 6.35 16.50
CA ASN A 286 -31.63 7.51 15.60
C ASN A 286 -31.70 7.05 14.13
N GLU A 287 -32.60 7.65 13.36
CA GLU A 287 -32.73 7.43 11.91
C GLU A 287 -31.48 7.86 11.14
N SER A 288 -30.67 8.79 11.67
CA SER A 288 -29.42 9.25 11.06
C SER A 288 -28.29 8.25 11.19
N THR A 289 -28.40 7.23 12.05
CA THR A 289 -27.38 6.18 12.21
C THR A 289 -27.54 5.13 11.13
N LEU A 290 -26.55 5.07 10.23
CA LEU A 290 -26.59 4.18 9.08
C LEU A 290 -25.93 2.83 9.37
N PHE A 291 -26.52 1.80 8.78
CA PHE A 291 -25.98 0.43 8.72
C PHE A 291 -26.24 -0.16 7.34
N MET A 292 -25.16 -0.48 6.62
CA MET A 292 -25.22 -0.90 5.22
C MET A 292 -25.98 0.07 4.30
N GLY A 293 -25.70 1.38 4.49
CA GLY A 293 -26.21 2.47 3.65
C GLY A 293 -27.66 2.88 3.93
N ARG A 294 -28.29 2.36 4.99
CA ARG A 294 -29.67 2.69 5.37
C ARG A 294 -29.82 2.85 6.89
N PRO A 295 -30.85 3.53 7.39
CA PRO A 295 -31.10 3.65 8.82
C PRO A 295 -31.12 2.31 9.54
N ILE A 296 -30.38 2.17 10.64
CA ILE A 296 -30.34 0.91 11.40
C ILE A 296 -31.69 0.52 11.96
N VAL A 297 -32.53 1.50 12.27
CA VAL A 297 -33.92 1.27 12.75
C VAL A 297 -34.79 0.60 11.69
N GLU A 298 -34.64 0.96 10.42
CA GLU A 298 -35.34 0.32 9.30
C GLU A 298 -34.79 -1.09 9.06
N TRP A 299 -33.46 -1.26 9.09
CA TRP A 299 -32.83 -2.57 8.93
C TRP A 299 -33.30 -3.57 9.99
N SER A 300 -33.40 -3.14 11.25
CA SER A 300 -33.87 -3.99 12.35
C SER A 300 -35.36 -4.31 12.26
N ALA A 301 -36.19 -3.32 11.89
CA ALA A 301 -37.63 -3.47 11.73
C ALA A 301 -37.98 -4.48 10.60
N GLU A 302 -37.27 -4.38 9.46
CA GLU A 302 -37.47 -5.33 8.33
C GLU A 302 -37.17 -6.78 8.74
N ARG A 303 -36.25 -7.00 9.67
CA ARG A 303 -35.86 -8.32 10.19
C ARG A 303 -36.69 -8.76 11.41
N GLY A 304 -37.58 -7.91 11.87
CA GLY A 304 -38.44 -8.18 13.04
C GLY A 304 -37.61 -8.37 14.33
N ILE A 305 -36.46 -7.71 14.45
CA ILE A 305 -35.63 -7.77 15.63
C ILE A 305 -35.69 -6.46 16.42
N ASN A 306 -35.62 -6.56 17.72
CA ASN A 306 -35.52 -5.40 18.61
C ASN A 306 -34.08 -5.21 19.04
N LEU A 307 -33.43 -4.15 18.54
CA LEU A 307 -32.08 -3.79 18.96
C LEU A 307 -32.15 -2.93 20.23
N PRO A 308 -31.40 -3.27 21.28
CA PRO A 308 -31.27 -2.39 22.45
C PRO A 308 -30.73 -1.03 22.02
N ALA A 309 -31.26 0.03 22.61
CA ALA A 309 -30.70 1.36 22.41
C ALA A 309 -29.25 1.40 22.90
N CYS A 310 -28.34 1.84 22.03
CA CYS A 310 -26.93 1.98 22.31
C CYS A 310 -26.48 3.39 21.90
N ALA A 311 -25.70 4.05 22.75
CA ALA A 311 -25.25 5.43 22.50
C ALA A 311 -24.38 5.53 21.22
N ASP A 312 -23.65 4.48 20.90
CA ASP A 312 -22.86 4.37 19.66
C ASP A 312 -22.98 2.97 19.05
N ILE A 313 -23.32 2.90 17.76
CA ILE A 313 -23.43 1.66 16.99
C ILE A 313 -22.17 0.79 17.06
N GLN A 314 -21.00 1.38 17.24
CA GLN A 314 -19.73 0.64 17.40
C GLN A 314 -19.73 -0.29 18.63
N ASN A 315 -20.53 0.03 19.64
CA ASN A 315 -20.70 -0.77 20.85
C ASN A 315 -21.95 -1.67 20.83
N ALA A 316 -22.77 -1.55 19.80
CA ALA A 316 -23.97 -2.38 19.66
C ALA A 316 -23.60 -3.84 19.32
N ALA A 317 -24.23 -4.79 20.01
CA ALA A 317 -24.02 -6.24 19.80
C ALA A 317 -24.76 -6.71 18.53
N LEU A 318 -24.16 -6.45 17.36
CA LEU A 318 -24.78 -6.69 16.06
C LEU A 318 -24.32 -7.99 15.37
N PHE A 319 -23.11 -8.47 15.68
CA PHE A 319 -22.44 -9.48 14.88
C PHE A 319 -22.36 -10.82 15.63
N PRO A 320 -23.13 -11.85 15.21
CA PRO A 320 -23.15 -13.13 15.88
C PRO A 320 -21.86 -13.93 15.64
N VAL A 321 -21.44 -14.67 16.67
CA VAL A 321 -20.34 -15.62 16.60
C VAL A 321 -20.89 -16.95 16.04
N CYS A 322 -20.44 -17.31 14.86
CA CYS A 322 -20.80 -18.55 14.17
C CYS A 322 -19.71 -19.62 14.38
N ARG A 323 -20.12 -20.88 14.49
CA ARG A 323 -19.20 -22.02 14.72
C ARG A 323 -19.00 -22.90 13.50
N SER A 324 -19.78 -22.67 12.45
CA SER A 324 -19.65 -23.38 11.17
C SER A 324 -19.75 -22.43 10.00
N MET A 325 -19.29 -22.86 8.82
CA MET A 325 -19.41 -22.11 7.57
C MET A 325 -20.88 -21.97 7.15
N ASP A 326 -21.72 -22.95 7.45
CA ASP A 326 -23.17 -22.93 7.15
C ASP A 326 -23.86 -21.84 7.99
N GLU A 327 -23.59 -21.80 9.30
CA GLU A 327 -24.11 -20.74 10.17
C GLU A 327 -23.65 -19.35 9.70
N LEU A 328 -22.37 -19.21 9.37
CA LEU A 328 -21.79 -17.97 8.90
C LEU A 328 -22.43 -17.50 7.59
N GLY A 329 -22.60 -18.41 6.64
CA GLY A 329 -23.26 -18.13 5.37
C GLY A 329 -24.74 -17.77 5.53
N ALA A 330 -25.47 -18.51 6.36
CA ALA A 330 -26.89 -18.24 6.63
C ALA A 330 -27.09 -16.86 7.30
N VAL A 331 -26.28 -16.54 8.32
CA VAL A 331 -26.32 -15.23 8.99
C VAL A 331 -25.98 -14.11 8.02
N LEU A 332 -24.91 -14.27 7.24
CA LEU A 332 -24.48 -13.22 6.31
C LEU A 332 -25.54 -12.94 5.25
N ARG A 333 -26.14 -13.97 4.66
CA ARG A 333 -27.28 -13.85 3.72
C ARG A 333 -28.43 -13.11 4.36
N TRP A 334 -28.84 -13.52 5.56
CA TRP A 334 -29.93 -12.89 6.29
C TRP A 334 -29.62 -11.42 6.62
N MET A 335 -28.42 -11.10 7.06
CA MET A 335 -28.03 -9.72 7.37
C MET A 335 -28.00 -8.82 6.14
N VAL A 336 -27.53 -9.32 5.00
CA VAL A 336 -27.22 -8.53 3.82
C VAL A 336 -28.40 -8.45 2.83
N SER A 337 -28.99 -9.57 2.44
CA SER A 337 -29.91 -9.63 1.29
C SER A 337 -31.22 -10.37 1.53
N GLU A 338 -31.28 -11.30 2.48
CA GLU A 338 -32.45 -12.19 2.67
C GLU A 338 -33.04 -12.02 4.07
N PRO A 339 -33.77 -10.92 4.36
CA PRO A 339 -34.26 -10.60 5.71
C PRO A 339 -35.25 -11.67 6.27
N TYR A 340 -35.85 -12.46 5.40
CA TYR A 340 -36.81 -13.50 5.77
C TYR A 340 -36.21 -14.90 5.86
N LEU A 341 -34.87 -15.05 5.78
CA LEU A 341 -34.19 -16.33 5.88
C LEU A 341 -34.23 -16.86 7.33
N ASP A 342 -35.11 -17.82 7.61
CA ASP A 342 -35.33 -18.36 8.97
C ASP A 342 -34.05 -18.95 9.59
N GLU A 343 -33.19 -19.59 8.80
CA GLU A 343 -31.95 -20.19 9.28
C GLU A 343 -30.99 -19.10 9.82
N GLY A 344 -30.76 -18.04 9.06
CA GLY A 344 -29.88 -16.94 9.48
C GLY A 344 -30.46 -16.20 10.69
N ARG A 345 -31.77 -15.99 10.73
CA ARG A 345 -32.47 -15.39 11.86
C ARG A 345 -32.28 -16.19 13.15
N LYS A 346 -32.52 -17.53 13.10
CA LYS A 346 -32.37 -18.42 14.25
C LYS A 346 -30.93 -18.37 14.81
N VAL A 347 -29.94 -18.44 13.93
CA VAL A 347 -28.52 -18.30 14.37
C VAL A 347 -28.30 -16.95 15.02
N TRP A 348 -28.79 -15.85 14.42
CA TRP A 348 -28.63 -14.52 14.98
C TRP A 348 -29.30 -14.37 16.36
N GLU A 349 -30.48 -14.96 16.56
CA GLU A 349 -31.23 -14.90 17.84
C GLU A 349 -30.48 -15.63 18.98
N VAL A 350 -29.90 -16.79 18.70
CA VAL A 350 -29.30 -17.69 19.70
C VAL A 350 -27.82 -17.44 19.96
N ALA A 351 -27.06 -17.06 18.94
CA ALA A 351 -25.61 -16.89 19.06
C ALA A 351 -25.21 -15.72 19.96
N GLU A 352 -24.08 -15.86 20.63
CA GLU A 352 -23.40 -14.72 21.26
C GLU A 352 -23.09 -13.67 20.20
N LYS A 353 -23.37 -12.40 20.52
CA LYS A 353 -23.13 -11.28 19.61
C LYS A 353 -21.99 -10.41 20.08
N MET A 354 -21.18 -9.97 19.15
CA MET A 354 -20.11 -9.00 19.39
C MET A 354 -20.45 -7.65 18.81
N SER A 355 -19.97 -6.59 19.44
CA SER A 355 -19.92 -5.27 18.85
C SER A 355 -18.67 -5.13 17.98
N ALA A 356 -18.61 -4.10 17.13
CA ALA A 356 -17.43 -3.82 16.31
C ALA A 356 -16.17 -3.60 17.16
N ASN A 357 -16.29 -2.84 18.26
CA ASN A 357 -15.18 -2.60 19.18
C ASN A 357 -14.71 -3.91 19.84
N ARG A 358 -15.64 -4.71 20.37
CA ARG A 358 -15.27 -6.01 20.97
C ARG A 358 -14.66 -6.96 19.95
N LEU A 359 -15.13 -6.96 18.71
CA LEU A 359 -14.58 -7.80 17.64
C LEU A 359 -13.12 -7.43 17.33
N SER A 360 -12.79 -6.14 17.31
CA SER A 360 -11.40 -5.67 17.15
C SER A 360 -10.48 -6.19 18.25
N ASP A 361 -10.96 -6.23 19.50
CA ASP A 361 -10.18 -6.75 20.64
C ASP A 361 -10.04 -8.28 20.66
N CYS A 362 -11.03 -8.98 20.11
CA CYS A 362 -11.12 -10.46 20.19
C CYS A 362 -10.70 -11.18 18.91
N ALA A 363 -10.33 -10.44 17.85
CA ALA A 363 -9.88 -11.02 16.59
C ALA A 363 -8.69 -11.98 16.78
N ASN A 364 -8.79 -13.17 16.21
CA ASN A 364 -7.68 -14.12 16.22
C ASN A 364 -6.74 -13.85 15.05
N LEU A 365 -5.75 -12.98 15.28
CA LEU A 365 -4.78 -12.57 14.25
C LEU A 365 -3.99 -13.75 13.70
N ARG A 366 -3.70 -14.77 14.52
CA ARG A 366 -2.98 -15.97 14.04
C ARG A 366 -3.77 -16.70 12.96
N ARG A 367 -5.07 -16.86 13.14
CA ARG A 367 -5.96 -17.49 12.13
C ARG A 367 -6.12 -16.61 10.89
N LEU A 368 -6.21 -15.29 11.04
CA LEU A 368 -6.20 -14.35 9.91
C LEU A 368 -4.92 -14.47 9.09
N PHE A 369 -3.76 -14.47 9.73
CA PHE A 369 -2.48 -14.65 9.03
C PHE A 369 -2.37 -16.01 8.36
N ALA A 370 -2.80 -17.09 9.01
CA ALA A 370 -2.79 -18.42 8.40
C ALA A 370 -3.68 -18.49 7.15
N GLN A 371 -4.86 -17.87 7.17
CA GLN A 371 -5.74 -17.76 5.99
C GLN A 371 -5.07 -16.96 4.87
N ARG A 372 -4.48 -15.81 5.20
CA ARG A 372 -3.76 -14.97 4.24
C ARG A 372 -2.62 -15.75 3.56
N GLU A 373 -1.82 -16.48 4.33
CA GLU A 373 -0.73 -17.30 3.79
C GLU A 373 -1.24 -18.46 2.93
N ALA A 374 -2.38 -19.06 3.29
CA ALA A 374 -3.00 -20.10 2.47
C ALA A 374 -3.44 -19.55 1.09
N PHE A 375 -4.07 -18.38 1.03
CA PHE A 375 -4.40 -17.70 -0.24
C PHE A 375 -3.14 -17.33 -1.02
N ARG A 376 -2.13 -16.78 -0.36
CA ARG A 376 -0.86 -16.39 -0.98
C ARG A 376 -0.19 -17.59 -1.66
N LYS A 377 -0.06 -18.70 -0.93
CA LYS A 377 0.50 -19.94 -1.46
C LYS A 377 -0.27 -20.45 -2.68
N LYS A 378 -1.60 -20.40 -2.63
CA LYS A 378 -2.46 -20.83 -3.74
C LYS A 378 -2.36 -19.91 -4.94
N ASN A 379 -2.30 -18.59 -4.72
CA ASN A 379 -2.12 -17.60 -5.79
C ASN A 379 -0.76 -17.74 -6.49
N TRP A 380 0.32 -17.99 -5.75
CA TRP A 380 1.63 -18.28 -6.34
C TRP A 380 1.58 -19.52 -7.24
N SER A 381 0.91 -20.58 -6.77
CA SER A 381 0.72 -21.80 -7.56
C SER A 381 -0.06 -21.55 -8.85
N MET A 382 -1.11 -20.72 -8.79
CA MET A 382 -1.90 -20.34 -9.97
C MET A 382 -1.12 -19.46 -10.95
N LEU A 383 -0.37 -18.47 -10.46
CA LEU A 383 0.50 -17.63 -11.30
C LEU A 383 1.55 -18.47 -12.01
N ALA A 384 2.17 -19.38 -11.30
CA ALA A 384 3.17 -20.29 -11.84
C ALA A 384 2.58 -21.27 -12.88
N ALA A 385 1.41 -21.82 -12.62
CA ALA A 385 0.71 -22.70 -13.56
C ALA A 385 0.32 -22.00 -14.87
N ASN A 386 0.10 -20.68 -14.83
CA ASN A 386 -0.28 -19.85 -15.98
C ASN A 386 0.86 -18.92 -16.44
N HIS A 387 2.11 -19.28 -16.17
CA HIS A 387 3.28 -18.44 -16.42
C HIS A 387 3.46 -18.06 -17.91
N ASP A 388 2.94 -18.83 -18.84
CA ASP A 388 2.93 -18.52 -20.27
C ASP A 388 2.02 -17.36 -20.66
N LYS A 389 0.98 -17.08 -19.85
CA LYS A 389 -0.06 -16.08 -20.08
C LYS A 389 -0.10 -14.95 -19.06
N SER A 390 0.59 -15.12 -17.94
CA SER A 390 0.63 -14.16 -16.85
C SER A 390 1.87 -13.25 -16.89
N ILE A 391 1.92 -12.30 -15.94
CA ILE A 391 3.09 -11.43 -15.70
C ILE A 391 4.17 -12.13 -14.85
N PHE A 392 4.07 -13.43 -14.59
CA PHE A 392 4.92 -14.13 -13.63
C PHE A 392 6.42 -13.83 -13.82
N TYR A 393 6.94 -13.89 -15.06
CA TYR A 393 8.34 -13.56 -15.35
C TYR A 393 8.67 -12.07 -15.39
N GLN A 394 7.73 -11.20 -15.04
CA GLN A 394 7.96 -9.76 -14.85
C GLN A 394 8.01 -9.36 -13.36
N LEU A 395 7.75 -10.32 -12.46
CA LEU A 395 7.89 -10.16 -11.02
C LEU A 395 9.36 -10.26 -10.60
N ASP A 396 9.66 -9.91 -9.36
CA ASP A 396 10.95 -10.22 -8.76
C ASP A 396 11.08 -11.74 -8.59
N LEU A 397 11.92 -12.33 -9.42
CA LEU A 397 12.05 -13.79 -9.46
C LEU A 397 12.80 -14.35 -8.24
N ALA A 398 13.61 -13.56 -7.56
CA ALA A 398 14.28 -13.97 -6.33
C ALA A 398 13.30 -14.05 -5.17
N ASP A 399 12.43 -13.06 -5.02
CA ASP A 399 11.34 -13.08 -4.05
C ASP A 399 10.37 -14.23 -4.33
N ALA A 400 9.96 -14.40 -5.60
CA ALA A 400 9.12 -15.51 -6.00
C ALA A 400 9.73 -16.87 -5.67
N ALA A 401 11.04 -17.07 -5.92
CA ALA A 401 11.75 -18.31 -5.60
C ALA A 401 11.76 -18.57 -4.09
N SER A 402 11.97 -17.55 -3.28
CA SER A 402 11.94 -17.66 -1.81
C SER A 402 10.57 -18.11 -1.31
N GLU A 403 9.49 -17.55 -1.86
CA GLU A 403 8.11 -17.93 -1.56
C GLU A 403 7.79 -19.38 -1.97
N PHE A 404 8.30 -19.82 -3.14
CA PHE A 404 8.14 -21.20 -3.60
C PHE A 404 8.79 -22.19 -2.64
N VAL A 405 10.02 -21.91 -2.21
CA VAL A 405 10.75 -22.78 -1.26
C VAL A 405 10.06 -22.78 0.10
N ALA A 406 9.77 -21.62 0.65
CA ALA A 406 9.09 -21.49 1.95
C ALA A 406 7.69 -22.14 1.95
N GLY A 407 6.95 -22.00 0.85
CA GLY A 407 5.61 -22.58 0.68
C GLY A 407 5.62 -24.06 0.27
N GLY A 408 6.76 -24.66 -0.07
CA GLY A 408 6.84 -25.99 -0.66
C GLY A 408 6.02 -26.10 -1.96
N ILE A 409 6.06 -25.05 -2.80
CA ILE A 409 5.29 -24.97 -4.05
C ILE A 409 6.09 -25.69 -5.14
N MET A 410 5.44 -26.57 -5.88
CA MET A 410 6.10 -27.28 -6.99
C MET A 410 6.41 -26.31 -8.14
N LEU A 411 7.58 -26.51 -8.75
CA LEU A 411 7.94 -25.78 -9.97
C LEU A 411 6.93 -26.03 -11.09
N PRO A 412 6.55 -24.98 -11.84
CA PRO A 412 5.67 -25.14 -12.99
C PRO A 412 6.36 -25.93 -14.10
N LYS A 413 5.60 -26.42 -15.07
CA LYS A 413 6.16 -27.04 -16.26
C LYS A 413 7.01 -26.02 -17.03
N GLY A 414 8.19 -26.43 -17.52
CA GLY A 414 9.07 -25.56 -18.31
C GLY A 414 8.39 -25.01 -19.57
N LEU A 415 8.84 -23.84 -20.00
CA LEU A 415 8.37 -23.22 -21.25
C LEU A 415 8.77 -24.04 -22.47
N PRO A 416 7.93 -24.09 -23.50
CA PRO A 416 8.25 -24.77 -24.75
C PRO A 416 9.39 -24.05 -25.52
N ALA A 417 10.06 -24.78 -26.42
CA ALA A 417 11.23 -24.27 -27.13
C ALA A 417 10.93 -23.08 -28.08
N ASP A 418 9.69 -22.92 -28.50
CA ASP A 418 9.20 -21.83 -29.36
C ASP A 418 8.73 -20.60 -28.58
N ALA A 419 8.77 -20.65 -27.24
CA ALA A 419 8.47 -19.49 -26.43
C ALA A 419 9.51 -18.36 -26.62
N PRO A 420 9.14 -17.09 -26.41
CA PRO A 420 10.07 -15.96 -26.55
C PRO A 420 11.34 -16.15 -25.74
N LEU A 421 12.50 -15.84 -26.35
CA LEU A 421 13.84 -16.09 -25.77
C LEU A 421 13.94 -15.59 -24.34
N MET A 422 13.59 -14.35 -24.05
CA MET A 422 13.73 -13.78 -22.71
C MET A 422 12.81 -14.44 -21.69
N LYS A 423 11.62 -14.90 -22.08
CA LYS A 423 10.76 -15.69 -21.17
C LYS A 423 11.40 -17.02 -20.81
N ARG A 424 12.03 -17.70 -21.77
CA ARG A 424 12.76 -18.94 -21.54
C ARG A 424 13.98 -18.74 -20.63
N VAL A 425 14.71 -17.65 -20.85
CA VAL A 425 15.84 -17.28 -19.98
C VAL A 425 15.36 -17.05 -18.54
N HIS A 426 14.29 -16.29 -18.35
CA HIS A 426 13.71 -16.04 -17.01
C HIS A 426 13.16 -17.32 -16.37
N ASP A 427 12.56 -18.24 -17.15
CA ASP A 427 12.10 -19.53 -16.64
C ASP A 427 13.26 -20.35 -16.06
N HIS A 428 14.35 -20.51 -16.83
CA HIS A 428 15.54 -21.21 -16.36
C HIS A 428 16.19 -20.51 -15.15
N MET A 429 16.24 -19.19 -15.12
CA MET A 429 16.77 -18.45 -13.97
C MET A 429 15.91 -18.62 -12.72
N PHE A 430 14.58 -18.56 -12.86
CA PHE A 430 13.67 -18.82 -11.75
C PHE A 430 13.83 -20.23 -11.18
N ARG A 431 13.91 -21.26 -12.06
CA ARG A 431 14.19 -22.65 -11.68
C ARG A 431 15.50 -22.77 -10.95
N ALA A 432 16.56 -22.15 -11.49
CA ALA A 432 17.87 -22.11 -10.87
C ALA A 432 17.79 -21.55 -9.44
N CYS A 433 17.10 -20.41 -9.23
CA CYS A 433 16.94 -19.81 -7.92
C CYS A 433 16.21 -20.74 -6.92
N VAL A 434 15.09 -21.34 -7.33
CA VAL A 434 14.33 -22.25 -6.46
C VAL A 434 15.15 -23.47 -6.08
N LEU A 435 15.82 -24.11 -7.04
CA LEU A 435 16.63 -25.31 -6.81
C LEU A 435 17.85 -25.01 -5.94
N GLN A 436 18.55 -23.90 -6.19
CA GLN A 436 19.70 -23.47 -5.37
C GLN A 436 19.29 -23.16 -3.93
N LEU A 437 18.19 -22.45 -3.71
CA LEU A 437 17.65 -22.19 -2.38
C LEU A 437 17.20 -23.47 -1.66
N SER A 438 16.80 -24.49 -2.42
CA SER A 438 16.47 -25.84 -1.89
C SER A 438 17.69 -26.74 -1.69
N GLY A 439 18.91 -26.30 -2.06
CA GLY A 439 20.13 -27.09 -1.97
C GLY A 439 20.26 -28.16 -3.07
N ASP A 440 19.55 -28.04 -4.19
CA ASP A 440 19.57 -28.97 -5.31
C ASP A 440 20.64 -28.55 -6.35
N GLU A 441 21.57 -29.45 -6.66
CA GLU A 441 22.65 -29.21 -7.63
C GLU A 441 22.14 -28.93 -9.05
N GLN A 442 20.94 -29.39 -9.40
CA GLN A 442 20.28 -29.09 -10.68
C GLN A 442 20.12 -27.58 -10.91
N GLY A 443 20.10 -26.76 -9.84
CA GLY A 443 20.05 -25.31 -9.94
C GLY A 443 21.20 -24.72 -10.76
N MET A 444 22.41 -25.29 -10.68
CA MET A 444 23.55 -24.85 -11.50
C MET A 444 23.36 -25.20 -12.98
N VAL A 445 22.74 -26.33 -13.29
CA VAL A 445 22.43 -26.74 -14.66
C VAL A 445 21.42 -25.81 -15.30
N GLU A 446 20.35 -25.49 -14.59
CA GLU A 446 19.33 -24.52 -15.04
C GLU A 446 19.93 -23.12 -15.28
N GLN A 447 20.81 -22.67 -14.41
CA GLN A 447 21.52 -21.40 -14.58
C GLN A 447 22.41 -21.40 -15.86
N GLN A 448 23.16 -22.46 -16.08
CA GLN A 448 23.97 -22.60 -17.29
C GLN A 448 23.13 -22.63 -18.57
N GLN A 449 21.94 -23.25 -18.50
CA GLN A 449 21.00 -23.26 -19.61
C GLN A 449 20.48 -21.87 -19.95
N ALA A 450 20.14 -21.06 -18.93
CA ALA A 450 19.74 -19.68 -19.12
C ALA A 450 20.82 -18.86 -19.85
N PHE A 451 22.08 -18.99 -19.44
CA PHE A 451 23.20 -18.30 -20.09
C PHE A 451 23.45 -18.79 -21.52
N SER A 452 23.31 -20.10 -21.75
CA SER A 452 23.47 -20.66 -23.10
C SER A 452 22.43 -20.10 -24.07
N LEU A 453 21.16 -20.01 -23.64
CA LEU A 453 20.07 -19.41 -24.42
C LEU A 453 20.32 -17.93 -24.71
N LEU A 454 20.79 -17.17 -23.74
CA LEU A 454 21.09 -15.75 -23.91
C LEU A 454 22.23 -15.55 -24.92
N ARG A 455 23.29 -16.36 -24.80
CA ARG A 455 24.44 -16.38 -25.73
C ARG A 455 24.02 -16.72 -27.16
N GLU A 456 23.21 -17.76 -27.34
CA GLU A 456 22.70 -18.17 -28.64
C GLU A 456 21.87 -17.07 -29.31
N GLY A 457 21.02 -16.40 -28.51
CA GLY A 457 20.22 -15.24 -28.96
C GLY A 457 21.10 -14.09 -29.47
N TRP A 458 22.14 -13.75 -28.72
CA TRP A 458 23.09 -12.71 -29.15
C TRP A 458 23.86 -13.11 -30.42
N ILE A 459 24.34 -14.35 -30.49
CA ILE A 459 25.08 -14.83 -31.66
C ILE A 459 24.20 -14.82 -32.91
N SER A 460 22.92 -15.19 -32.80
CA SER A 460 22.00 -15.18 -33.93
C SER A 460 21.76 -13.76 -34.46
N THR A 461 21.57 -12.77 -33.56
CA THR A 461 21.39 -11.36 -33.94
C THR A 461 22.63 -10.83 -34.70
N ILE A 462 23.85 -11.17 -34.21
CA ILE A 462 25.09 -10.74 -34.86
C ILE A 462 25.32 -11.47 -36.18
N ALA A 463 24.89 -12.73 -36.29
CA ALA A 463 25.07 -13.52 -37.49
C ALA A 463 24.28 -12.99 -38.68
N ASP A 464 23.07 -12.44 -38.45
CA ASP A 464 22.25 -11.85 -39.48
C ASP A 464 22.81 -10.53 -40.04
N GLU A 465 23.66 -9.84 -39.27
CA GLU A 465 24.31 -8.59 -39.66
C GLU A 465 25.71 -8.77 -40.27
N LYS A 466 26.19 -10.01 -40.39
CA LYS A 466 27.53 -10.28 -40.95
C LYS A 466 27.61 -9.89 -42.41
N GLN A 467 28.11 -8.70 -42.69
CA GLN A 467 28.64 -8.37 -43.99
C GLN A 467 29.98 -9.07 -44.21
N MET A 468 30.12 -9.75 -45.36
CA MET A 468 31.43 -10.30 -45.73
C MET A 468 32.46 -9.18 -45.78
N PRO A 469 33.58 -9.30 -45.05
CA PRO A 469 34.59 -8.26 -45.10
C PRO A 469 35.09 -8.10 -46.55
N ARG A 470 35.12 -6.88 -47.01
CA ARG A 470 35.67 -6.53 -48.35
C ARG A 470 36.94 -5.72 -48.13
N LEU A 471 38.00 -6.09 -48.84
CA LEU A 471 39.20 -5.27 -48.87
C LEU A 471 38.89 -4.00 -49.71
N ASN A 472 38.86 -2.86 -49.04
CA ASN A 472 38.53 -1.58 -49.66
C ASN A 472 39.65 -0.53 -49.40
N VAL A 473 40.89 -0.99 -49.42
CA VAL A 473 42.08 -0.16 -49.21
C VAL A 473 43.00 -0.35 -50.42
N TYR A 474 43.68 0.76 -50.81
CA TYR A 474 44.67 0.75 -51.90
C TYR A 474 46.01 0.23 -51.38
N ARG A 475 46.91 -0.18 -52.30
CA ARG A 475 48.30 -0.50 -51.97
C ARG A 475 48.92 0.71 -51.29
N ASP A 476 49.75 0.47 -50.30
CA ASP A 476 50.47 1.45 -49.52
C ASP A 476 49.57 2.39 -48.64
N GLN A 477 48.31 2.05 -48.47
CA GLN A 477 47.42 2.78 -47.58
C GLN A 477 47.56 2.25 -46.17
N ILE A 478 47.67 3.19 -45.20
CA ILE A 478 47.65 2.87 -43.77
C ILE A 478 46.24 3.07 -43.27
N VAL A 479 45.67 2.02 -42.67
CA VAL A 479 44.44 2.14 -41.91
C VAL A 479 44.77 2.39 -40.45
N TRP A 480 44.28 3.53 -39.95
CA TRP A 480 44.51 3.96 -38.57
C TRP A 480 43.25 3.87 -37.78
N GLY A 481 43.16 2.87 -36.90
CA GLY A 481 42.09 2.69 -35.92
C GLY A 481 42.42 3.43 -34.61
N ARG A 482 41.52 4.21 -34.10
CA ARG A 482 41.66 4.98 -32.86
C ARG A 482 40.46 4.72 -31.96
N SER A 483 40.68 4.52 -30.66
CA SER A 483 39.60 4.33 -29.68
C SER A 483 39.98 4.99 -28.34
N PRO A 484 39.06 5.71 -27.71
CA PRO A 484 39.25 6.16 -26.33
C PRO A 484 39.30 4.97 -25.38
N VAL A 485 39.84 5.18 -24.18
CA VAL A 485 39.77 4.21 -23.08
C VAL A 485 38.58 4.57 -22.21
N ARG A 486 37.82 3.56 -21.85
CA ARG A 486 36.73 3.70 -20.88
C ARG A 486 37.26 3.42 -19.48
N ILE A 487 36.92 4.31 -18.53
CA ILE A 487 37.14 4.10 -17.09
C ILE A 487 35.77 3.99 -16.44
N ASP A 488 35.52 2.89 -15.75
CA ASP A 488 34.32 2.69 -14.96
C ASP A 488 34.50 3.39 -13.61
N LEU A 489 33.68 4.41 -13.35
CA LEU A 489 33.71 5.19 -12.11
C LEU A 489 32.96 4.50 -11.00
N ALA A 490 31.84 3.84 -11.32
CA ALA A 490 31.02 3.09 -10.39
C ALA A 490 30.20 2.02 -11.12
N GLY A 491 29.90 0.94 -10.42
CA GLY A 491 29.00 -0.10 -10.89
C GLY A 491 29.52 -1.02 -11.97
N GLY A 492 30.81 -0.97 -12.30
CA GLY A 492 31.43 -1.90 -13.26
C GLY A 492 31.13 -3.35 -12.87
N TRP A 493 30.79 -4.20 -13.83
CA TRP A 493 30.31 -5.58 -13.69
C TRP A 493 28.88 -5.76 -13.16
N THR A 494 28.19 -4.71 -12.70
CA THR A 494 26.77 -4.87 -12.31
C THR A 494 25.86 -5.13 -13.51
N ASP A 495 26.29 -4.77 -14.70
CA ASP A 495 25.62 -5.05 -15.98
C ASP A 495 25.91 -6.45 -16.54
N THR A 496 26.68 -7.26 -15.79
CA THR A 496 27.08 -8.60 -16.23
C THR A 496 26.21 -9.68 -15.57
N PRO A 497 25.71 -10.67 -16.34
CA PRO A 497 25.02 -11.81 -15.76
C PRO A 497 25.94 -12.60 -14.77
N PRO A 498 25.37 -13.17 -13.68
CA PRO A 498 23.96 -13.25 -13.37
C PRO A 498 23.36 -12.02 -12.66
N TYR A 499 24.20 -11.11 -12.14
CA TYR A 499 23.74 -10.02 -11.28
C TYR A 499 22.68 -9.13 -11.95
N CYS A 500 22.94 -8.68 -13.18
CA CYS A 500 22.00 -7.81 -13.90
C CYS A 500 20.65 -8.46 -14.21
N MET A 501 20.57 -9.79 -14.20
CA MET A 501 19.32 -10.52 -14.43
C MET A 501 18.42 -10.58 -13.19
N TYR A 502 18.98 -10.38 -11.99
CA TYR A 502 18.25 -10.41 -10.72
C TYR A 502 17.92 -9.00 -10.21
N ALA A 503 18.91 -8.11 -10.23
CA ALA A 503 18.83 -6.81 -9.58
C ALA A 503 18.86 -5.62 -10.57
N GLY A 504 19.03 -5.90 -11.85
CA GLY A 504 19.43 -4.88 -12.82
C GLY A 504 20.87 -4.42 -12.61
N GLY A 505 21.44 -3.69 -13.56
CA GLY A 505 22.80 -3.18 -13.46
C GLY A 505 22.87 -1.72 -13.90
N ASN A 506 23.61 -0.91 -13.15
CA ASN A 506 23.88 0.47 -13.50
C ASN A 506 25.38 0.70 -13.49
N VAL A 507 25.92 1.15 -14.62
CA VAL A 507 27.35 1.45 -14.78
C VAL A 507 27.51 2.92 -15.14
N VAL A 508 28.35 3.61 -14.39
CA VAL A 508 28.78 4.96 -14.73
C VAL A 508 30.23 4.89 -15.21
N ASN A 509 30.46 5.26 -16.46
CA ASN A 509 31.78 5.28 -17.03
C ASN A 509 32.08 6.57 -17.79
N VAL A 510 33.36 6.82 -18.01
CA VAL A 510 33.87 7.97 -18.75
C VAL A 510 34.82 7.48 -19.83
N ALA A 511 34.63 7.95 -21.05
CA ALA A 511 35.60 7.79 -22.12
C ALA A 511 36.68 8.88 -21.97
N ILE A 512 37.94 8.47 -21.93
CA ILE A 512 39.05 9.39 -21.76
C ILE A 512 39.98 9.40 -22.97
N GLU A 513 40.57 10.55 -23.22
CA GLU A 513 41.66 10.77 -24.13
C GLU A 513 42.89 11.32 -23.36
N LEU A 514 44.07 10.98 -23.82
CA LEU A 514 45.30 11.48 -23.26
C LEU A 514 45.82 12.65 -24.13
N ASN A 515 45.88 13.85 -23.58
CA ASN A 515 46.28 15.05 -24.30
C ASN A 515 45.51 15.27 -25.63
N GLY A 516 44.20 15.01 -25.63
CA GLY A 516 43.35 15.13 -26.81
C GLY A 516 43.56 14.05 -27.87
N GLN A 517 44.18 12.94 -27.49
CA GLN A 517 44.40 11.79 -28.36
C GLN A 517 43.81 10.52 -27.73
N PRO A 518 43.03 9.71 -28.49
CA PRO A 518 42.64 8.40 -28.05
C PRO A 518 43.87 7.54 -27.73
N PRO A 519 43.93 6.93 -26.53
CA PRO A 519 45.12 6.20 -26.09
C PRO A 519 45.31 4.84 -26.78
N LEU A 520 44.22 4.26 -27.31
CA LEU A 520 44.32 3.02 -28.10
C LEU A 520 44.42 3.37 -29.57
N GLN A 521 45.53 3.00 -30.20
CA GLN A 521 45.78 3.28 -31.60
C GLN A 521 46.36 2.02 -32.27
N VAL A 522 45.79 1.65 -33.41
CA VAL A 522 46.25 0.51 -34.24
C VAL A 522 46.52 1.00 -35.66
N TYR A 523 47.67 0.73 -36.14
CA TYR A 523 48.08 1.04 -37.52
C TYR A 523 48.18 -0.30 -38.30
N VAL A 524 47.43 -0.40 -39.37
CA VAL A 524 47.54 -1.55 -40.27
C VAL A 524 48.03 -1.10 -41.63
N LEU A 525 49.20 -1.60 -42.01
CA LEU A 525 49.79 -1.35 -43.31
C LEU A 525 49.55 -2.57 -44.22
N SER A 526 48.90 -2.34 -45.36
CA SER A 526 48.69 -3.41 -46.32
C SER A 526 49.97 -3.62 -47.17
N LEU A 527 50.76 -4.60 -46.77
CA LEU A 527 51.91 -5.06 -47.59
C LEU A 527 51.48 -6.25 -48.43
N ILE A 528 51.19 -6.03 -49.75
CA ILE A 528 50.77 -7.08 -50.65
C ILE A 528 51.91 -7.98 -51.14
N HIS A 529 53.15 -7.62 -50.80
CA HIS A 529 54.32 -8.45 -51.11
C HIS A 529 55.34 -8.48 -49.95
N ILE A 530 55.33 -9.53 -49.20
CA ILE A 530 56.50 -10.09 -48.60
C ILE A 530 56.56 -11.54 -49.07
#